data_f04ed334bc855d6686252f46ffe373bd
#
_entry.id   f04ed334bc855d6686252f46ffe373bd
#
_cell.length_a   1.000
_cell.length_b   1.000
_cell.length_c   1.000
_cell.angle_alpha   90.00
_cell.angle_beta   90.00
_cell.angle_gamma   90.00
#
_symmetry.space_group_name_H-M   'P 1'
#
loop_
_entity.id
_entity.type
_entity.pdbx_description
1 polymer ?
#
loop_
_entity_poly.entity_id
_entity_poly.type
_entity_poly.pdbx_seq_one_letter_code
_entity_poly.pdbx_strand_id
1 'polypeptide(L)'
;MAQSKLVSAQEVSQHATPADCWIVVDGQVWDVTDFLEEHPGGSAIILKYAGRDATKAYSEIHAPNVLRDNLNPDKLKGTLDASTIDEEWVKQPPTENPKVVLDNEKPPLETLINSHDFELVASKTATKKTWAFYSSAATDLITRDANKSCFDRIWFRPRVLRNVRSVDTRTKILGIDSSLPLFVSPAAMAKLIHPDGECAIGRACQSKGIMQGISNNSSYNMEELAAAAPSGNFFFQLYVNRDRQKSAALLRQCSNNPNIKAIFVTVDAAWPGKREADERVKADESLSVPMAPAKASNDKKGGGLGRVMAGFIDPGLTWADLVWVREHTHLPVCLKGVMSADDAILAMEAGLDGILISNHGGRNLDTSPPSIITLLELHKRCPEIFDRMEVYVDSGIRRGTDILKAVCLGATAVGMGRSMLFATNYGQEGVEHLIDIMRDELETAMRNTGITSLDQATPDLLNTGDVDHLVPGSRSHPYARAVARGRGRQLASKL
;
A
#
# COMPACT_ATOMS: atom_id res chain seq x y z
N MET A 1 19.54 -46.41 -33.64
CA MET A 1 19.44 -45.65 -32.38
C MET A 1 20.81 -45.00 -32.17
N ALA A 2 20.91 -43.69 -32.36
CA ALA A 2 22.17 -42.99 -32.08
C ALA A 2 22.46 -43.11 -30.58
N GLN A 3 23.67 -43.58 -30.21
CA GLN A 3 24.15 -43.58 -28.83
C GLN A 3 24.08 -42.15 -28.31
N SER A 4 23.23 -41.86 -27.28
CA SER A 4 23.22 -40.56 -26.63
C SER A 4 24.61 -40.26 -26.07
N LYS A 5 25.19 -39.10 -26.37
CA LYS A 5 26.47 -38.63 -25.84
C LYS A 5 26.37 -38.63 -24.31
N LEU A 6 27.32 -39.29 -23.64
CA LEU A 6 27.48 -39.21 -22.18
C LEU A 6 28.20 -37.90 -21.83
N VAL A 7 27.70 -37.19 -20.85
CA VAL A 7 28.21 -35.91 -20.36
C VAL A 7 28.55 -36.08 -18.88
N SER A 8 29.76 -35.76 -18.46
CA SER A 8 30.20 -35.90 -17.07
C SER A 8 29.63 -34.79 -16.17
N ALA A 9 29.45 -35.08 -14.87
CA ALA A 9 29.05 -34.06 -13.88
C ALA A 9 30.03 -32.88 -13.85
N GLN A 10 31.31 -33.12 -14.06
CA GLN A 10 32.32 -32.05 -14.14
C GLN A 10 32.16 -31.17 -15.39
N GLU A 11 31.79 -31.74 -16.55
CA GLU A 11 31.48 -30.96 -17.75
C GLU A 11 30.25 -30.10 -17.50
N VAL A 12 29.15 -30.62 -16.95
CA VAL A 12 27.95 -29.84 -16.61
C VAL A 12 28.30 -28.68 -15.67
N SER A 13 29.15 -28.90 -14.67
CA SER A 13 29.53 -27.86 -13.70
C SER A 13 30.29 -26.67 -14.32
N GLN A 14 30.89 -26.82 -15.49
CA GLN A 14 31.56 -25.72 -16.17
C GLN A 14 30.57 -24.74 -16.82
N HIS A 15 29.33 -25.16 -17.09
CA HIS A 15 28.29 -24.39 -17.71
C HIS A 15 27.31 -23.83 -16.65
N ALA A 16 27.84 -23.01 -15.71
CA ALA A 16 27.12 -22.53 -14.54
C ALA A 16 26.95 -20.99 -14.49
N THR A 17 27.01 -20.31 -15.63
CA THR A 17 26.91 -18.84 -15.71
C THR A 17 25.67 -18.41 -16.50
N PRO A 18 25.20 -17.16 -16.36
CA PRO A 18 24.09 -16.66 -17.18
C PRO A 18 24.34 -16.69 -18.69
N ALA A 19 25.60 -16.58 -19.11
CA ALA A 19 25.99 -16.61 -20.52
C ALA A 19 26.19 -18.06 -21.05
N ASP A 20 26.21 -19.05 -20.15
CA ASP A 20 26.42 -20.45 -20.50
C ASP A 20 25.87 -21.31 -19.37
N CYS A 21 24.60 -21.73 -19.51
CA CYS A 21 23.81 -22.34 -18.45
C CYS A 21 23.25 -23.70 -18.86
N TRP A 22 23.80 -24.75 -18.27
CA TRP A 22 23.26 -26.11 -18.42
C TRP A 22 22.66 -26.60 -17.11
N ILE A 23 21.58 -27.38 -17.24
CA ILE A 23 20.95 -28.06 -16.11
C ILE A 23 20.74 -29.54 -16.42
N VAL A 24 20.64 -30.36 -15.39
CA VAL A 24 20.24 -31.75 -15.55
C VAL A 24 18.81 -31.91 -15.08
N VAL A 25 17.96 -32.55 -15.89
CA VAL A 25 16.61 -32.94 -15.54
C VAL A 25 16.36 -34.39 -15.99
N ASP A 26 15.98 -35.24 -15.06
CA ASP A 26 15.75 -36.69 -15.27
C ASP A 26 16.92 -37.37 -15.99
N GLY A 27 18.14 -37.03 -15.56
CA GLY A 27 19.38 -37.57 -16.12
C GLY A 27 19.72 -37.05 -17.53
N GLN A 28 18.99 -36.12 -18.08
CA GLN A 28 19.28 -35.46 -19.36
C GLN A 28 19.90 -34.09 -19.15
N VAL A 29 20.95 -33.76 -19.90
CA VAL A 29 21.66 -32.49 -19.83
C VAL A 29 21.09 -31.50 -20.85
N TRP A 30 20.56 -30.40 -20.40
CA TRP A 30 19.92 -29.39 -21.20
C TRP A 30 20.67 -28.04 -21.14
N ASP A 31 20.97 -27.47 -22.28
CA ASP A 31 21.41 -26.07 -22.42
C ASP A 31 20.20 -25.15 -22.42
N VAL A 32 20.07 -24.38 -21.36
CA VAL A 32 18.94 -23.47 -21.14
C VAL A 32 19.34 -22.00 -21.23
N THR A 33 20.54 -21.73 -21.75
CA THR A 33 21.13 -20.38 -21.81
C THR A 33 20.19 -19.37 -22.45
N ASP A 34 19.70 -19.66 -23.66
CA ASP A 34 18.83 -18.73 -24.41
C ASP A 34 17.43 -18.62 -23.82
N PHE A 35 17.01 -19.58 -23.00
CA PHE A 35 15.70 -19.63 -22.38
C PHE A 35 15.63 -18.90 -21.04
N LEU A 36 16.75 -18.46 -20.48
CA LEU A 36 16.82 -17.81 -19.17
C LEU A 36 15.92 -16.57 -19.08
N GLU A 37 15.93 -15.72 -20.12
CA GLU A 37 15.16 -14.48 -20.14
C GLU A 37 13.65 -14.70 -20.42
N GLU A 38 13.33 -15.80 -21.14
CA GLU A 38 11.95 -16.13 -21.52
C GLU A 38 11.20 -16.96 -20.47
N HIS A 39 11.92 -17.48 -19.47
CA HIS A 39 11.32 -18.34 -18.46
C HIS A 39 10.27 -17.60 -17.59
N PRO A 40 9.00 -18.04 -17.56
CA PRO A 40 7.92 -17.37 -16.80
C PRO A 40 8.18 -17.22 -15.31
N GLY A 41 8.99 -18.13 -14.72
CA GLY A 41 9.43 -18.10 -13.33
C GLY A 41 10.63 -17.18 -13.04
N GLY A 42 11.16 -16.51 -14.07
CA GLY A 42 12.38 -15.71 -14.04
C GLY A 42 13.65 -16.54 -14.15
N SER A 43 14.74 -15.93 -14.62
CA SER A 43 16.04 -16.58 -14.81
C SER A 43 16.68 -17.07 -13.51
N ALA A 44 16.43 -16.40 -12.40
CA ALA A 44 17.04 -16.68 -11.10
C ALA A 44 16.76 -18.11 -10.59
N ILE A 45 15.60 -18.66 -10.88
CA ILE A 45 15.23 -20.02 -10.44
C ILE A 45 16.05 -21.09 -11.20
N ILE A 46 16.29 -20.88 -12.49
CA ILE A 46 17.10 -21.78 -13.31
C ILE A 46 18.57 -21.67 -12.92
N LEU A 47 19.07 -20.44 -12.80
CA LEU A 47 20.47 -20.17 -12.44
C LEU A 47 20.87 -20.77 -11.08
N LYS A 48 19.92 -20.96 -10.18
CA LYS A 48 20.15 -21.66 -8.92
C LYS A 48 20.65 -23.11 -9.14
N TYR A 49 20.26 -23.71 -10.24
CA TYR A 49 20.63 -25.08 -10.60
C TYR A 49 21.59 -25.14 -11.80
N ALA A 50 22.14 -24.00 -12.22
CA ALA A 50 23.12 -23.96 -13.27
C ALA A 50 24.34 -24.87 -12.94
N GLY A 51 24.72 -25.71 -13.89
CA GLY A 51 25.79 -26.68 -13.69
C GLY A 51 25.45 -27.86 -12.78
N ARG A 52 24.19 -28.12 -12.45
CA ARG A 52 23.74 -29.10 -11.45
C ARG A 52 22.44 -29.82 -11.84
N ASP A 53 22.07 -30.80 -10.98
CA ASP A 53 20.78 -31.50 -11.10
C ASP A 53 19.62 -30.65 -10.56
N ALA A 54 18.69 -30.34 -11.44
CA ALA A 54 17.46 -29.60 -11.18
C ALA A 54 16.23 -30.51 -11.10
N THR A 55 16.35 -31.83 -11.25
CA THR A 55 15.25 -32.78 -11.41
C THR A 55 14.18 -32.59 -10.34
N LYS A 56 14.58 -32.53 -9.07
CA LYS A 56 13.62 -32.39 -7.95
C LYS A 56 12.84 -31.08 -8.03
N ALA A 57 13.52 -29.95 -8.24
CA ALA A 57 12.87 -28.65 -8.31
C ALA A 57 11.99 -28.52 -9.57
N TYR A 58 12.43 -29.10 -10.65
CA TYR A 58 11.69 -29.13 -11.90
C TYR A 58 10.39 -29.94 -11.78
N SER A 59 10.46 -31.15 -11.22
CA SER A 59 9.30 -32.05 -11.09
C SER A 59 8.21 -31.55 -10.13
N GLU A 60 8.57 -30.63 -9.20
CA GLU A 60 7.61 -30.01 -8.29
C GLU A 60 6.70 -28.98 -9.00
N ILE A 61 7.10 -28.47 -10.18
CA ILE A 61 6.44 -27.35 -10.86
C ILE A 61 6.01 -27.69 -12.29
N HIS A 62 6.79 -28.55 -13.00
CA HIS A 62 6.62 -28.80 -14.42
C HIS A 62 6.24 -30.25 -14.71
N ALA A 63 5.43 -30.44 -15.77
CA ALA A 63 5.22 -31.78 -16.31
C ALA A 63 6.53 -32.34 -16.94
N PRO A 64 6.71 -33.68 -16.98
CA PRO A 64 7.99 -34.29 -17.36
C PRO A 64 8.54 -33.90 -18.75
N ASN A 65 7.66 -33.54 -19.69
CA ASN A 65 8.05 -33.32 -21.09
C ASN A 65 8.23 -31.85 -21.46
N VAL A 66 8.06 -30.89 -20.52
CA VAL A 66 8.04 -29.45 -20.84
C VAL A 66 9.33 -28.98 -21.52
N LEU A 67 10.52 -29.44 -21.07
CA LEU A 67 11.78 -29.08 -21.73
C LEU A 67 11.83 -29.64 -23.17
N ARG A 68 11.42 -30.88 -23.36
CA ARG A 68 11.46 -31.51 -24.69
C ARG A 68 10.46 -30.89 -25.66
N ASP A 69 9.30 -30.43 -25.16
CA ASP A 69 8.23 -29.88 -25.98
C ASP A 69 8.47 -28.40 -26.33
N ASN A 70 9.26 -27.67 -25.54
CA ASN A 70 9.46 -26.23 -25.67
C ASN A 70 10.86 -25.81 -26.06
N LEU A 71 11.90 -26.65 -25.87
CA LEU A 71 13.25 -26.33 -26.30
C LEU A 71 13.58 -27.05 -27.63
N ASN A 72 14.44 -26.40 -28.42
CA ASN A 72 14.94 -26.97 -29.66
C ASN A 72 15.74 -28.27 -29.35
N PRO A 73 15.60 -29.36 -30.15
CA PRO A 73 16.31 -30.61 -29.92
C PRO A 73 17.83 -30.53 -29.81
N ASP A 74 18.48 -29.52 -30.39
CA ASP A 74 19.92 -29.24 -30.28
C ASP A 74 20.36 -28.76 -28.90
N LYS A 75 19.40 -28.34 -28.07
CA LYS A 75 19.63 -27.95 -26.67
C LYS A 75 19.78 -29.15 -25.74
N LEU A 76 19.42 -30.34 -26.15
CA LEU A 76 19.75 -31.58 -25.44
C LEU A 76 21.20 -31.97 -25.73
N LYS A 77 22.10 -31.77 -24.77
CA LYS A 77 23.57 -32.02 -24.91
C LYS A 77 23.92 -33.48 -24.72
N GLY A 78 23.08 -34.27 -24.04
CA GLY A 78 23.33 -35.71 -23.84
C GLY A 78 22.67 -36.23 -22.56
N THR A 79 23.15 -37.41 -22.13
CA THR A 79 22.72 -38.05 -20.88
C THR A 79 23.85 -37.93 -19.85
N LEU A 80 23.49 -37.59 -18.60
CA LEU A 80 24.47 -37.48 -17.51
C LEU A 80 25.11 -38.85 -17.26
N ASP A 81 26.43 -38.88 -17.21
CA ASP A 81 27.18 -40.07 -16.76
C ASP A 81 27.14 -40.17 -15.23
N ALA A 82 26.22 -41.00 -14.73
CA ALA A 82 26.02 -41.21 -13.30
C ALA A 82 27.28 -41.68 -12.54
N SER A 83 28.24 -42.28 -13.23
CA SER A 83 29.50 -42.73 -12.62
C SER A 83 30.44 -41.58 -12.27
N THR A 84 30.20 -40.38 -12.80
CA THR A 84 31.03 -39.19 -12.56
C THR A 84 30.46 -38.27 -11.46
N ILE A 85 29.39 -38.67 -10.83
CA ILE A 85 28.72 -37.91 -9.75
C ILE A 85 29.51 -38.14 -8.46
N ASP A 86 30.04 -37.07 -7.86
CA ASP A 86 30.66 -37.09 -6.55
C ASP A 86 29.79 -36.50 -5.44
N GLU A 87 30.19 -36.65 -4.17
CA GLU A 87 29.44 -36.14 -3.02
C GLU A 87 29.31 -34.61 -3.01
N GLU A 88 30.20 -33.88 -3.67
CA GLU A 88 30.20 -32.44 -3.74
C GLU A 88 29.19 -31.93 -4.78
N TRP A 89 29.05 -32.64 -5.88
CA TRP A 89 28.09 -32.33 -6.93
C TRP A 89 26.63 -32.61 -6.51
N VAL A 90 26.41 -33.64 -5.67
CA VAL A 90 25.10 -34.01 -5.11
C VAL A 90 24.65 -33.07 -4.01
N LYS A 91 25.54 -32.32 -3.35
CA LYS A 91 25.12 -31.33 -2.37
C LYS A 91 24.18 -30.33 -3.03
N GLN A 92 22.93 -30.34 -2.56
CA GLN A 92 21.95 -29.31 -2.98
C GLN A 92 22.61 -27.94 -2.83
N PRO A 93 22.35 -27.01 -3.78
CA PRO A 93 22.80 -25.63 -3.61
C PRO A 93 22.36 -25.17 -2.22
N PRO A 94 23.23 -24.46 -1.49
CA PRO A 94 22.89 -23.97 -0.16
C PRO A 94 21.48 -23.37 -0.21
N THR A 95 20.66 -23.67 0.81
CA THR A 95 19.34 -23.05 1.00
C THR A 95 19.43 -21.54 1.28
N GLU A 96 20.64 -21.02 1.43
CA GLU A 96 20.86 -19.61 1.18
C GLU A 96 20.47 -19.36 -0.27
N ASN A 97 19.38 -18.61 -0.45
CA ASN A 97 19.12 -17.97 -1.74
C ASN A 97 20.50 -17.59 -2.29
N PRO A 98 20.88 -17.95 -3.54
CA PRO A 98 21.97 -17.26 -4.15
C PRO A 98 21.65 -15.81 -3.85
N LYS A 99 22.59 -15.05 -3.30
CA LYS A 99 22.54 -13.61 -3.49
C LYS A 99 22.41 -13.51 -5.00
N VAL A 100 21.14 -13.48 -5.46
CA VAL A 100 20.83 -12.82 -6.70
C VAL A 100 21.58 -11.54 -6.47
N VAL A 101 22.64 -11.32 -7.22
CA VAL A 101 23.09 -9.98 -7.49
C VAL A 101 21.90 -9.41 -8.28
N LEU A 102 20.82 -9.19 -7.54
CA LEU A 102 19.95 -8.09 -7.82
C LEU A 102 20.96 -6.96 -7.88
N ASP A 103 20.97 -6.24 -8.97
CA ASP A 103 21.45 -4.89 -8.97
C ASP A 103 20.74 -4.21 -7.78
N ASN A 104 21.30 -4.44 -6.58
CA ASN A 104 20.81 -3.88 -5.31
C ASN A 104 21.23 -2.41 -5.23
N GLU A 105 21.85 -1.90 -6.28
CA GLU A 105 22.05 -0.51 -6.48
C GLU A 105 20.69 0.07 -6.91
N LYS A 106 20.11 0.77 -5.97
CA LYS A 106 18.97 1.64 -6.27
C LYS A 106 19.40 2.58 -7.40
N PRO A 107 18.60 2.75 -8.46
CA PRO A 107 18.93 3.73 -9.49
C PRO A 107 19.07 5.12 -8.85
N PRO A 108 19.83 6.04 -9.46
CA PRO A 108 19.94 7.41 -8.98
C PRO A 108 18.56 8.02 -8.76
N LEU A 109 18.36 8.71 -7.64
CA LEU A 109 17.05 9.23 -7.22
C LEU A 109 16.41 10.15 -8.28
N GLU A 110 17.22 10.94 -8.96
CA GLU A 110 16.79 11.85 -10.04
C GLU A 110 16.22 11.15 -11.28
N THR A 111 16.44 9.84 -11.40
CA THR A 111 15.86 9.04 -12.51
C THR A 111 14.43 8.59 -12.23
N LEU A 112 13.97 8.71 -10.98
CA LEU A 112 12.60 8.40 -10.59
C LEU A 112 11.72 9.63 -10.85
N ILE A 113 10.81 9.53 -11.79
CA ILE A 113 10.02 10.66 -12.27
C ILE A 113 8.52 10.56 -11.92
N ASN A 114 8.11 9.52 -11.21
CA ASN A 114 6.72 9.33 -10.78
C ASN A 114 6.62 8.34 -9.61
N SER A 115 5.45 8.26 -8.96
CA SER A 115 5.22 7.39 -7.80
C SER A 115 5.35 5.89 -8.10
N HIS A 116 5.17 5.46 -9.37
CA HIS A 116 5.28 4.06 -9.77
C HIS A 116 6.74 3.60 -9.82
N ASP A 117 7.66 4.51 -10.15
CA ASP A 117 9.10 4.21 -10.17
C ASP A 117 9.58 3.84 -8.78
N PHE A 118 9.15 4.58 -7.73
CA PHE A 118 9.46 4.25 -6.34
C PHE A 118 8.90 2.88 -5.93
N GLU A 119 7.68 2.55 -6.37
CA GLU A 119 7.09 1.23 -6.12
C GLU A 119 7.89 0.12 -6.80
N LEU A 120 8.28 0.32 -8.06
CA LEU A 120 9.09 -0.63 -8.82
C LEU A 120 10.45 -0.86 -8.15
N VAL A 121 11.15 0.20 -7.74
CA VAL A 121 12.42 0.08 -7.01
C VAL A 121 12.22 -0.64 -5.68
N ALA A 122 11.21 -0.25 -4.89
CA ALA A 122 10.93 -0.90 -3.61
C ALA A 122 10.59 -2.39 -3.79
N SER A 123 9.91 -2.77 -4.88
CA SER A 123 9.61 -4.18 -5.18
C SER A 123 10.85 -5.04 -5.39
N LYS A 124 11.94 -4.43 -5.88
CA LYS A 124 13.22 -5.09 -6.15
C LYS A 124 14.19 -5.06 -4.99
N THR A 125 14.17 -4.01 -4.17
CA THR A 125 15.18 -3.73 -3.16
C THR A 125 14.73 -3.97 -1.71
N ALA A 126 13.42 -3.95 -1.44
CA ALA A 126 12.90 -4.28 -0.11
C ALA A 126 13.02 -5.77 0.19
N THR A 127 13.11 -6.13 1.48
CA THR A 127 13.07 -7.54 1.85
C THR A 127 11.73 -8.17 1.43
N LYS A 128 11.72 -9.47 1.17
CA LYS A 128 10.51 -10.20 0.78
C LYS A 128 9.35 -9.96 1.76
N LYS A 129 9.64 -9.92 3.07
CA LYS A 129 8.61 -9.64 4.09
C LYS A 129 8.11 -8.21 4.05
N THR A 130 8.99 -7.24 3.94
CA THR A 130 8.65 -5.82 3.82
C THR A 130 7.78 -5.57 2.60
N TRP A 131 8.18 -6.11 1.44
CA TRP A 131 7.39 -5.99 0.22
C TRP A 131 6.01 -6.64 0.38
N ALA A 132 5.95 -7.89 0.87
CA ALA A 132 4.69 -8.59 1.11
C ALA A 132 3.76 -7.84 2.06
N PHE A 133 4.30 -7.23 3.11
CA PHE A 133 3.52 -6.45 4.08
C PHE A 133 2.96 -5.14 3.46
N TYR A 134 3.78 -4.38 2.72
CA TYR A 134 3.34 -3.08 2.20
C TYR A 134 2.50 -3.19 0.93
N SER A 135 2.91 -4.03 -0.04
CA SER A 135 2.21 -4.16 -1.32
C SER A 135 0.86 -4.88 -1.21
N SER A 136 0.69 -5.70 -0.16
CA SER A 136 -0.53 -6.51 0.03
C SER A 136 -1.78 -5.66 0.30
N ALA A 137 -2.91 -6.24 -0.08
CA ALA A 137 -4.24 -5.80 0.30
C ALA A 137 -5.10 -7.01 0.66
N ALA A 138 -6.39 -6.82 0.94
CA ALA A 138 -7.28 -7.89 1.34
C ALA A 138 -7.60 -8.82 0.16
N THR A 139 -7.69 -10.08 0.42
CA THR A 139 -8.12 -11.20 -0.45
C THR A 139 -7.68 -11.09 -1.92
N ASP A 140 -8.58 -10.73 -2.82
CA ASP A 140 -8.37 -10.74 -4.28
C ASP A 140 -7.88 -9.39 -4.84
N LEU A 141 -7.59 -8.40 -3.97
CA LEU A 141 -7.02 -7.10 -4.30
C LEU A 141 -7.95 -6.19 -5.14
N ILE A 142 -9.22 -6.52 -5.25
CA ILE A 142 -10.20 -5.81 -6.10
C ILE A 142 -10.31 -4.35 -5.70
N THR A 143 -10.51 -4.06 -4.40
CA THR A 143 -10.59 -2.69 -3.90
C THR A 143 -9.29 -1.93 -4.11
N ARG A 144 -8.12 -2.58 -3.91
CA ARG A 144 -6.81 -1.95 -4.16
C ARG A 144 -6.70 -1.43 -5.60
N ASP A 145 -7.09 -2.26 -6.57
CA ASP A 145 -6.96 -1.95 -7.99
C ASP A 145 -8.05 -0.98 -8.45
N ALA A 146 -9.26 -1.12 -7.91
CA ALA A 146 -10.37 -0.20 -8.15
C ALA A 146 -10.10 1.21 -7.61
N ASN A 147 -9.41 1.35 -6.48
CA ASN A 147 -9.01 2.66 -5.95
C ASN A 147 -8.26 3.49 -7.01
N LYS A 148 -7.32 2.88 -7.73
CA LYS A 148 -6.57 3.57 -8.77
C LYS A 148 -7.41 3.74 -10.05
N SER A 149 -8.02 2.67 -10.54
CA SER A 149 -8.70 2.69 -11.83
C SER A 149 -9.91 3.64 -11.85
N CYS A 150 -10.55 3.91 -10.71
CA CYS A 150 -11.63 4.90 -10.65
C CYS A 150 -11.14 6.33 -10.80
N PHE A 151 -9.95 6.68 -10.30
CA PHE A 151 -9.34 7.98 -10.60
C PHE A 151 -9.04 8.13 -12.08
N ASP A 152 -8.57 7.08 -12.75
CA ASP A 152 -8.23 7.10 -14.18
C ASP A 152 -9.47 7.33 -15.08
N ARG A 153 -10.66 7.01 -14.59
CA ARG A 153 -11.95 7.16 -15.28
C ARG A 153 -12.65 8.50 -15.05
N ILE A 154 -12.07 9.39 -14.27
CA ILE A 154 -12.54 10.78 -14.09
C ILE A 154 -11.71 11.67 -15.01
N TRP A 155 -12.37 12.39 -15.92
CA TRP A 155 -11.71 13.18 -16.94
C TRP A 155 -11.74 14.66 -16.61
N PHE A 156 -10.65 15.39 -16.89
CA PHE A 156 -10.67 16.84 -16.84
C PHE A 156 -11.46 17.45 -18.01
N ARG A 157 -11.98 18.63 -17.78
CA ARG A 157 -12.60 19.54 -18.77
C ARG A 157 -11.75 20.81 -18.87
N PRO A 158 -10.66 20.81 -19.64
CA PRO A 158 -9.72 21.91 -19.71
C PRO A 158 -10.36 23.21 -20.20
N ARG A 159 -9.95 24.33 -19.62
CA ARG A 159 -10.34 25.68 -20.03
C ARG A 159 -9.11 26.37 -20.62
N VAL A 160 -9.21 26.84 -21.85
CA VAL A 160 -8.10 27.46 -22.59
C VAL A 160 -8.11 28.98 -22.49
N LEU A 161 -7.01 29.61 -22.93
CA LEU A 161 -6.81 31.07 -22.97
C LEU A 161 -6.97 31.75 -21.61
N ARG A 162 -6.58 31.04 -20.55
CA ARG A 162 -6.47 31.58 -19.18
C ARG A 162 -5.03 31.98 -18.90
N ASN A 163 -4.85 33.07 -18.13
CA ASN A 163 -3.51 33.43 -17.67
C ASN A 163 -3.14 32.57 -16.48
N VAL A 164 -2.32 31.55 -16.71
CA VAL A 164 -1.84 30.58 -15.72
C VAL A 164 -0.32 30.70 -15.46
N ARG A 165 0.22 31.90 -15.65
CA ARG A 165 1.66 32.18 -15.46
C ARG A 165 2.13 31.83 -14.05
N SER A 166 1.33 32.15 -13.04
CA SER A 166 1.58 31.84 -11.63
C SER A 166 0.47 30.97 -11.07
N VAL A 167 0.83 29.90 -10.34
CA VAL A 167 -0.10 28.99 -9.70
C VAL A 167 0.24 28.89 -8.21
N ASP A 168 -0.77 28.85 -7.36
CA ASP A 168 -0.67 28.68 -5.92
C ASP A 168 -1.33 27.35 -5.51
N THR A 169 -0.53 26.45 -4.94
CA THR A 169 -0.98 25.12 -4.45
C THR A 169 -1.19 25.10 -2.94
N ARG A 170 -0.98 26.21 -2.24
CA ARG A 170 -1.11 26.30 -0.78
C ARG A 170 -2.55 26.15 -0.34
N THR A 171 -2.73 25.54 0.82
CA THR A 171 -4.03 25.35 1.47
C THR A 171 -3.88 25.38 2.99
N LYS A 172 -4.99 25.23 3.70
CA LYS A 172 -5.01 24.97 5.14
C LYS A 172 -5.64 23.59 5.41
N ILE A 173 -5.11 22.91 6.41
CA ILE A 173 -5.62 21.62 6.92
C ILE A 173 -5.82 21.81 8.42
N LEU A 174 -7.06 21.76 8.91
CA LEU A 174 -7.43 22.07 10.30
C LEU A 174 -6.85 23.41 10.76
N GLY A 175 -6.91 24.42 9.89
CA GLY A 175 -6.37 25.75 10.14
C GLY A 175 -4.83 25.88 10.04
N ILE A 176 -4.09 24.80 9.83
CA ILE A 176 -2.64 24.78 9.68
C ILE A 176 -2.24 24.97 8.22
N ASP A 177 -1.31 25.87 7.96
CA ASP A 177 -0.81 26.12 6.62
C ASP A 177 -0.10 24.88 6.04
N SER A 178 -0.44 24.54 4.81
CA SER A 178 0.18 23.47 4.03
C SER A 178 0.59 23.97 2.64
N SER A 179 1.77 23.61 2.20
CA SER A 179 2.28 23.99 0.88
C SER A 179 1.56 23.31 -0.28
N LEU A 180 0.88 22.18 0.01
CA LEU A 180 0.11 21.37 -0.93
C LEU A 180 -1.14 20.84 -0.23
N PRO A 181 -2.22 20.54 -0.96
CA PRO A 181 -3.37 19.81 -0.42
C PRO A 181 -3.04 18.30 -0.32
N LEU A 182 -1.91 18.00 0.33
CA LEU A 182 -1.34 16.67 0.46
C LEU A 182 -0.78 16.47 1.86
N PHE A 183 -1.03 15.31 2.44
CA PHE A 183 -0.36 14.83 3.65
C PHE A 183 0.10 13.39 3.51
N VAL A 184 1.06 12.96 4.32
CA VAL A 184 1.44 11.56 4.39
C VAL A 184 0.44 10.81 5.27
N SER A 185 -0.31 9.87 4.68
CA SER A 185 -1.23 9.01 5.44
C SER A 185 -0.49 8.17 6.47
N PRO A 186 -1.10 7.91 7.64
CA PRO A 186 -0.49 7.11 8.67
C PRO A 186 -0.16 5.71 8.14
N ALA A 187 1.11 5.36 8.24
CA ALA A 187 1.63 4.07 7.79
C ALA A 187 2.51 3.46 8.88
N ALA A 188 2.39 2.15 9.07
CA ALA A 188 3.05 1.44 10.14
C ALA A 188 4.46 0.98 9.76
N MET A 189 5.35 0.93 10.77
CA MET A 189 6.60 0.19 10.74
C MET A 189 7.56 0.58 9.62
N ALA A 190 7.73 1.90 9.36
CA ALA A 190 8.57 2.39 8.26
C ALA A 190 10.06 2.01 8.38
N LYS A 191 10.53 1.58 9.58
CA LYS A 191 11.86 0.97 9.74
C LYS A 191 12.07 -0.31 8.92
N LEU A 192 11.00 -0.97 8.49
CA LEU A 192 11.12 -2.15 7.63
C LEU A 192 11.72 -1.83 6.26
N ILE A 193 11.63 -0.59 5.80
CA ILE A 193 12.15 -0.19 4.49
C ILE A 193 13.38 0.70 4.57
N HIS A 194 13.54 1.48 5.65
CA HIS A 194 14.69 2.35 5.87
C HIS A 194 14.95 2.52 7.38
N PRO A 195 16.19 2.53 7.84
CA PRO A 195 16.52 2.66 9.27
C PRO A 195 15.87 3.89 9.94
N ASP A 196 15.81 5.03 9.26
CA ASP A 196 15.20 6.26 9.78
C ASP A 196 13.67 6.25 9.75
N GLY A 197 13.05 5.34 8.97
CA GLY A 197 11.61 5.12 8.93
C GLY A 197 10.77 6.39 8.95
N GLU A 198 9.86 6.48 9.92
CA GLU A 198 8.94 7.61 10.08
C GLU A 198 9.64 8.93 10.42
N CYS A 199 10.85 8.90 10.99
CA CYS A 199 11.64 10.12 11.24
C CYS A 199 12.12 10.76 9.93
N ALA A 200 12.52 9.95 8.94
CA ALA A 200 12.85 10.45 7.60
C ALA A 200 11.65 11.11 6.93
N ILE A 201 10.47 10.49 7.04
CA ILE A 201 9.20 11.06 6.55
C ILE A 201 8.90 12.39 7.25
N GLY A 202 9.06 12.47 8.58
CA GLY A 202 8.81 13.69 9.35
C GLY A 202 9.69 14.85 8.93
N ARG A 203 11.00 14.61 8.76
CA ARG A 203 11.95 15.62 8.27
C ARG A 203 11.59 16.10 6.86
N ALA A 204 11.22 15.19 5.97
CA ALA A 204 10.80 15.52 4.61
C ALA A 204 9.50 16.34 4.60
N CYS A 205 8.51 15.98 5.40
CA CYS A 205 7.27 16.72 5.54
C CYS A 205 7.51 18.13 6.07
N GLN A 206 8.34 18.27 7.11
CA GLN A 206 8.75 19.57 7.64
C GLN A 206 9.45 20.42 6.57
N SER A 207 10.43 19.86 5.86
CA SER A 207 11.18 20.54 4.80
C SER A 207 10.28 21.02 3.65
N LYS A 208 9.28 20.22 3.27
CA LYS A 208 8.35 20.52 2.17
C LYS A 208 7.09 21.27 2.60
N GLY A 209 6.89 21.51 3.90
CA GLY A 209 5.75 22.25 4.44
C GLY A 209 4.42 21.51 4.27
N ILE A 210 4.40 20.18 4.43
CA ILE A 210 3.19 19.36 4.49
C ILE A 210 3.13 18.60 5.83
N MET A 211 2.03 17.90 6.09
CA MET A 211 1.82 17.16 7.33
C MET A 211 2.10 15.67 7.19
N GLN A 212 2.52 15.05 8.31
CA GLN A 212 2.62 13.58 8.41
C GLN A 212 1.55 13.03 9.37
N GLY A 213 0.85 12.00 8.94
CA GLY A 213 0.06 11.15 9.82
C GLY A 213 0.96 10.13 10.52
N ILE A 214 1.07 10.22 11.85
CA ILE A 214 1.78 9.24 12.67
C ILE A 214 0.84 8.06 12.93
N SER A 215 1.28 6.85 12.62
CA SER A 215 0.53 5.63 12.93
C SER A 215 0.69 5.23 14.40
N ASN A 216 -0.36 4.73 15.03
CA ASN A 216 -0.29 4.06 16.34
C ASN A 216 0.70 2.88 16.34
N ASN A 217 0.96 2.30 15.16
CA ASN A 217 1.93 1.23 14.94
C ASN A 217 3.24 1.76 14.29
N SER A 218 3.61 2.99 14.54
CA SER A 218 4.90 3.57 14.11
C SER A 218 6.08 2.84 14.74
N SER A 219 7.20 2.79 14.03
CA SER A 219 8.47 2.23 14.53
C SER A 219 9.15 3.11 15.56
N TYR A 220 8.73 4.36 15.67
CA TYR A 220 9.24 5.36 16.62
C TYR A 220 8.11 5.88 17.50
N ASN A 221 8.43 6.31 18.72
CA ASN A 221 7.46 6.99 19.57
C ASN A 221 7.30 8.48 19.17
N MET A 222 6.32 9.17 19.77
CA MET A 222 6.00 10.55 19.44
C MET A 222 7.13 11.53 19.76
N GLU A 223 7.87 11.29 20.83
CA GLU A 223 8.99 12.14 21.25
C GLU A 223 10.17 12.06 20.27
N GLU A 224 10.48 10.84 19.80
CA GLU A 224 11.50 10.61 18.78
C GLU A 224 11.14 11.29 17.46
N LEU A 225 9.87 11.21 17.06
CA LEU A 225 9.37 11.86 15.83
C LEU A 225 9.39 13.39 15.94
N ALA A 226 8.95 13.93 17.08
CA ALA A 226 9.01 15.37 17.33
C ALA A 226 10.46 15.88 17.40
N ALA A 227 11.37 15.11 17.99
CA ALA A 227 12.80 15.44 18.01
C ALA A 227 13.42 15.41 16.62
N ALA A 228 13.01 14.48 15.76
CA ALA A 228 13.50 14.36 14.39
C ALA A 228 13.01 15.51 13.48
N ALA A 229 11.82 16.07 13.75
CA ALA A 229 11.21 17.16 13.00
C ALA A 229 10.58 18.18 13.96
N PRO A 230 11.39 19.04 14.62
CA PRO A 230 10.94 19.90 15.72
C PRO A 230 9.88 20.94 15.33
N SER A 231 9.86 21.36 14.08
CA SER A 231 8.84 22.28 13.52
C SER A 231 7.80 21.55 12.67
N GLY A 232 7.81 20.21 12.66
CA GLY A 232 6.86 19.39 11.92
C GLY A 232 5.46 19.46 12.52
N ASN A 233 4.45 19.37 11.66
CA ASN A 233 3.06 19.24 12.06
C ASN A 233 2.58 17.81 11.79
N PHE A 234 1.98 17.19 12.81
CA PHE A 234 1.58 15.79 12.75
C PHE A 234 0.09 15.62 13.05
N PHE A 235 -0.54 14.64 12.39
CA PHE A 235 -1.77 14.02 12.84
C PHE A 235 -1.43 12.74 13.56
N PHE A 236 -2.10 12.42 14.64
CA PHE A 236 -1.94 11.14 15.30
C PHE A 236 -3.10 10.21 14.93
N GLN A 237 -2.80 9.08 14.30
CA GLN A 237 -3.77 8.05 14.00
C GLN A 237 -3.89 7.10 15.18
N LEU A 238 -5.08 7.03 15.75
CA LEU A 238 -5.41 6.21 16.91
C LEU A 238 -6.21 4.97 16.49
N TYR A 239 -5.75 3.80 16.88
CA TYR A 239 -6.60 2.64 17.09
C TYR A 239 -7.00 2.60 18.56
N VAL A 240 -8.30 2.63 18.84
CA VAL A 240 -8.77 2.53 20.21
C VAL A 240 -8.49 1.12 20.74
N ASN A 241 -7.77 1.04 21.85
CA ASN A 241 -7.37 -0.21 22.47
C ASN A 241 -8.54 -0.80 23.29
N ARG A 242 -8.64 -2.14 23.35
CA ARG A 242 -9.56 -2.84 24.28
C ARG A 242 -9.36 -2.39 25.72
N ASP A 243 -8.11 -2.14 26.10
CA ASP A 243 -7.76 -1.45 27.35
C ASP A 243 -7.86 0.07 27.12
N ARG A 244 -9.02 0.64 27.47
CA ARG A 244 -9.33 2.07 27.29
C ARG A 244 -8.33 2.99 28.01
N GLN A 245 -7.73 2.55 29.12
CA GLN A 245 -6.77 3.36 29.87
C GLN A 245 -5.50 3.64 29.05
N LYS A 246 -5.07 2.69 28.21
CA LYS A 246 -3.93 2.88 27.30
C LYS A 246 -4.23 3.94 26.25
N SER A 247 -5.41 3.89 25.66
CA SER A 247 -5.83 4.93 24.70
C SER A 247 -6.00 6.29 25.35
N ALA A 248 -6.56 6.35 26.56
CA ALA A 248 -6.69 7.61 27.31
C ALA A 248 -5.31 8.22 27.64
N ALA A 249 -4.34 7.39 28.05
CA ALA A 249 -2.97 7.85 28.30
C ALA A 249 -2.32 8.41 27.02
N LEU A 250 -2.51 7.71 25.88
CA LEU A 250 -1.96 8.12 24.60
C LEU A 250 -2.61 9.42 24.09
N LEU A 251 -3.92 9.60 24.24
CA LEU A 251 -4.63 10.84 23.89
C LEU A 251 -4.11 12.04 24.71
N ARG A 252 -3.87 11.85 26.03
CA ARG A 252 -3.26 12.90 26.85
C ARG A 252 -1.84 13.21 26.43
N GLN A 253 -1.04 12.21 26.06
CA GLN A 253 0.31 12.40 25.55
C GLN A 253 0.29 13.19 24.23
N CYS A 254 -0.62 12.86 23.29
CA CYS A 254 -0.84 13.62 22.07
C CYS A 254 -1.20 15.08 22.39
N SER A 255 -2.12 15.31 23.32
CA SER A 255 -2.58 16.65 23.70
C SER A 255 -1.47 17.52 24.32
N ASN A 256 -0.49 16.90 24.97
CA ASN A 256 0.66 17.61 25.54
C ASN A 256 1.81 17.84 24.55
N ASN A 257 1.77 17.26 23.36
CA ASN A 257 2.81 17.40 22.35
C ASN A 257 2.43 18.51 21.37
N PRO A 258 3.16 19.66 21.32
CA PRO A 258 2.80 20.79 20.48
C PRO A 258 2.89 20.51 18.97
N ASN A 259 3.58 19.46 18.55
CA ASN A 259 3.66 19.05 17.16
C ASN A 259 2.43 18.28 16.69
N ILE A 260 1.65 17.67 17.60
CA ILE A 260 0.42 16.96 17.27
C ILE A 260 -0.73 17.95 17.14
N LYS A 261 -1.38 17.97 15.97
CA LYS A 261 -2.40 18.97 15.61
C LYS A 261 -3.81 18.39 15.60
N ALA A 262 -3.96 17.08 15.44
CA ALA A 262 -5.25 16.41 15.43
C ALA A 262 -5.13 14.92 15.74
N ILE A 263 -6.25 14.32 16.12
CA ILE A 263 -6.42 12.89 16.32
C ILE A 263 -7.30 12.33 15.19
N PHE A 264 -6.80 11.31 14.49
CA PHE A 264 -7.55 10.55 13.49
C PHE A 264 -7.91 9.19 14.06
N VAL A 265 -9.15 9.04 14.54
CA VAL A 265 -9.66 7.78 15.08
C VAL A 265 -9.98 6.85 13.91
N THR A 266 -9.29 5.71 13.86
CA THR A 266 -9.49 4.72 12.78
C THR A 266 -10.61 3.78 13.13
N VAL A 267 -11.63 3.72 12.25
CA VAL A 267 -12.87 2.96 12.45
C VAL A 267 -13.10 1.86 11.41
N ASP A 268 -12.27 1.76 10.40
CA ASP A 268 -12.33 0.74 9.34
C ASP A 268 -11.54 -0.54 9.64
N ALA A 269 -11.01 -0.69 10.85
CA ALA A 269 -10.12 -1.79 11.24
C ALA A 269 -10.60 -2.53 12.50
N ALA A 270 -11.91 -2.65 12.69
CA ALA A 270 -12.49 -3.43 13.80
C ALA A 270 -12.00 -4.90 13.78
N TRP A 271 -11.69 -5.42 12.59
CA TRP A 271 -11.06 -6.71 12.39
C TRP A 271 -10.01 -6.61 11.26
N PRO A 272 -8.82 -7.20 11.39
CA PRO A 272 -7.79 -7.13 10.36
C PRO A 272 -8.21 -7.89 9.09
N GLY A 273 -8.06 -7.25 7.94
CA GLY A 273 -8.26 -7.89 6.64
C GLY A 273 -7.26 -9.02 6.40
N LYS A 274 -7.70 -10.04 5.68
CA LYS A 274 -6.86 -11.18 5.28
C LYS A 274 -5.90 -10.75 4.17
N ARG A 275 -4.64 -10.55 4.49
CA ARG A 275 -3.57 -10.13 3.55
C ARG A 275 -2.70 -11.33 3.21
N GLU A 276 -3.12 -12.10 2.20
CA GLU A 276 -2.54 -13.40 1.90
C GLU A 276 -1.03 -13.34 1.61
N ALA A 277 -0.57 -12.34 0.87
CA ALA A 277 0.86 -12.18 0.59
C ALA A 277 1.67 -11.94 1.88
N ASP A 278 1.16 -11.13 2.82
CA ASP A 278 1.78 -10.89 4.12
C ASP A 278 1.75 -12.16 4.99
N GLU A 279 0.62 -12.89 4.99
CA GLU A 279 0.46 -14.09 5.81
C GLU A 279 1.37 -15.25 5.40
N ARG A 280 1.73 -15.36 4.11
CA ARG A 280 2.57 -16.45 3.59
C ARG A 280 4.06 -16.28 3.87
N VAL A 281 4.50 -15.09 4.27
CA VAL A 281 5.93 -14.80 4.51
C VAL A 281 6.19 -14.65 6.00
N LYS A 282 7.15 -15.39 6.55
CA LYS A 282 7.56 -15.28 7.94
C LYS A 282 8.08 -13.89 8.26
N ALA A 283 7.75 -13.40 9.45
CA ALA A 283 8.25 -12.15 10.02
C ALA A 283 9.41 -12.42 10.96
N ASP A 284 10.25 -11.42 11.16
CA ASP A 284 11.20 -11.40 12.27
C ASP A 284 10.40 -11.20 13.57
N GLU A 285 10.46 -12.17 14.49
CA GLU A 285 9.72 -12.14 15.75
C GLU A 285 10.27 -11.13 16.77
N SER A 286 11.42 -10.50 16.49
CA SER A 286 11.93 -9.38 17.30
C SER A 286 11.17 -8.07 17.03
N LEU A 287 10.44 -7.97 15.91
CA LEU A 287 9.69 -6.78 15.53
C LEU A 287 8.60 -6.46 16.55
N SER A 288 8.64 -5.24 17.05
CA SER A 288 7.65 -4.65 17.95
C SER A 288 7.47 -3.18 17.62
N VAL A 289 6.41 -2.58 18.15
CA VAL A 289 6.12 -1.15 17.99
C VAL A 289 5.96 -0.49 19.35
N PRO A 290 6.57 0.70 19.58
CA PRO A 290 6.64 1.29 20.90
C PRO A 290 5.29 1.80 21.43
N MET A 291 4.38 2.24 20.56
CA MET A 291 3.10 2.84 20.96
C MET A 291 1.91 1.86 20.95
N ALA A 292 2.16 0.57 20.70
CA ALA A 292 1.12 -0.45 20.74
C ALA A 292 1.66 -1.75 21.35
N PRO A 293 0.84 -2.52 22.07
CA PRO A 293 1.25 -3.77 22.69
C PRO A 293 1.26 -4.92 21.66
N ALA A 294 1.98 -4.75 20.55
CA ALA A 294 2.04 -5.70 19.46
C ALA A 294 3.49 -6.15 19.20
N LYS A 295 3.66 -7.46 19.08
CA LYS A 295 4.93 -8.10 18.74
C LYS A 295 4.71 -9.11 17.62
N ALA A 296 5.60 -9.16 16.64
CA ALA A 296 5.51 -10.12 15.55
C ALA A 296 5.53 -11.56 16.06
N SER A 297 4.75 -12.42 15.43
CA SER A 297 4.74 -13.86 15.69
C SER A 297 4.46 -14.63 14.41
N ASN A 298 5.02 -15.82 14.29
CA ASN A 298 4.82 -16.71 13.17
C ASN A 298 3.91 -17.89 13.56
N ASP A 299 3.20 -18.43 12.59
CA ASP A 299 2.41 -19.65 12.70
C ASP A 299 2.80 -20.64 11.57
N LYS A 300 2.03 -21.73 11.43
CA LYS A 300 2.27 -22.75 10.39
C LYS A 300 2.15 -22.20 8.95
N LYS A 301 1.44 -21.08 8.75
CA LYS A 301 1.22 -20.45 7.43
C LYS A 301 2.28 -19.41 7.08
N GLY A 302 2.92 -18.80 8.07
CA GLY A 302 3.87 -17.73 7.95
C GLY A 302 3.78 -16.73 9.10
N GLY A 303 3.80 -15.42 8.83
CA GLY A 303 3.78 -14.39 9.88
C GLY A 303 3.02 -13.14 9.46
N GLY A 304 1.70 -13.14 9.60
CA GLY A 304 0.84 -12.01 9.22
C GLY A 304 1.05 -10.79 10.12
N LEU A 305 1.95 -9.86 9.76
CA LEU A 305 2.20 -8.64 10.52
C LEU A 305 0.92 -7.80 10.68
N GLY A 306 0.13 -7.66 9.63
CA GLY A 306 -1.11 -6.90 9.68
C GLY A 306 -2.09 -7.42 10.73
N ARG A 307 -2.20 -8.74 10.87
CA ARG A 307 -3.09 -9.38 11.85
C ARG A 307 -2.59 -9.21 13.29
N VAL A 308 -1.29 -9.42 13.50
CA VAL A 308 -0.67 -9.29 14.82
C VAL A 308 -0.74 -7.85 15.32
N MET A 309 -0.43 -6.88 14.45
CA MET A 309 -0.46 -5.46 14.79
C MET A 309 -1.88 -4.92 15.07
N ALA A 310 -2.93 -5.63 14.68
CA ALA A 310 -4.32 -5.26 14.95
C ALA A 310 -4.91 -5.96 16.19
N GLY A 311 -4.20 -6.87 16.83
CA GLY A 311 -4.74 -7.72 17.91
C GLY A 311 -5.22 -6.99 19.15
N PHE A 312 -4.76 -5.76 19.39
CA PHE A 312 -5.17 -4.94 20.53
C PHE A 312 -6.38 -4.02 20.27
N ILE A 313 -6.77 -3.87 19.00
CA ILE A 313 -7.85 -2.96 18.59
C ILE A 313 -9.18 -3.43 19.20
N ASP A 314 -9.98 -2.50 19.69
CA ASP A 314 -11.30 -2.78 20.22
C ASP A 314 -12.34 -2.93 19.11
N PRO A 315 -12.86 -4.15 18.88
CA PRO A 315 -13.92 -4.36 17.89
C PRO A 315 -15.30 -3.91 18.36
N GLY A 316 -15.42 -3.54 19.64
CA GLY A 316 -16.66 -3.06 20.24
C GLY A 316 -16.84 -1.54 20.19
N LEU A 317 -15.94 -0.80 19.53
CA LEU A 317 -16.04 0.66 19.38
C LEU A 317 -17.33 1.06 18.65
N THR A 318 -18.06 2.02 19.20
CA THR A 318 -19.32 2.54 18.68
C THR A 318 -19.30 4.07 18.57
N TRP A 319 -20.33 4.65 17.95
CA TRP A 319 -20.49 6.12 17.87
C TRP A 319 -20.56 6.79 19.24
N ALA A 320 -21.12 6.13 20.25
CA ALA A 320 -21.21 6.66 21.61
C ALA A 320 -19.82 6.82 22.26
N ASP A 321 -18.84 6.01 21.86
CA ASP A 321 -17.48 6.07 22.39
C ASP A 321 -16.71 7.32 21.93
N LEU A 322 -17.17 8.02 20.88
CA LEU A 322 -16.49 9.23 20.40
C LEU A 322 -16.58 10.38 21.43
N VAL A 323 -17.63 10.40 22.25
CA VAL A 323 -17.74 11.33 23.39
C VAL A 323 -16.56 11.11 24.34
N TRP A 324 -16.30 9.84 24.68
CA TRP A 324 -15.17 9.47 25.52
C TRP A 324 -13.82 9.87 24.91
N VAL A 325 -13.63 9.74 23.60
CA VAL A 325 -12.41 10.21 22.94
C VAL A 325 -12.23 11.72 23.14
N ARG A 326 -13.29 12.50 22.93
CA ARG A 326 -13.27 13.96 23.10
C ARG A 326 -13.00 14.43 24.54
N GLU A 327 -13.44 13.65 25.53
CA GLU A 327 -13.15 13.93 26.95
C GLU A 327 -11.66 13.77 27.31
N HIS A 328 -10.90 13.06 26.47
CA HIS A 328 -9.49 12.76 26.73
C HIS A 328 -8.50 13.55 25.87
N THR A 329 -8.98 14.45 24.98
CA THR A 329 -8.15 15.31 24.15
C THR A 329 -8.84 16.64 23.89
N HIS A 330 -8.07 17.73 23.83
CA HIS A 330 -8.55 19.03 23.36
C HIS A 330 -8.25 19.28 21.88
N LEU A 331 -7.55 18.33 21.24
CA LEU A 331 -7.20 18.43 19.83
C LEU A 331 -8.42 18.15 18.95
N PRO A 332 -8.47 18.70 17.71
CA PRO A 332 -9.46 18.31 16.73
C PRO A 332 -9.53 16.79 16.53
N VAL A 333 -10.74 16.25 16.42
CA VAL A 333 -10.99 14.81 16.24
C VAL A 333 -11.63 14.54 14.89
N CYS A 334 -10.93 13.77 14.05
CA CYS A 334 -11.41 13.31 12.76
C CYS A 334 -11.61 11.80 12.77
N LEU A 335 -12.55 11.29 11.97
CA LEU A 335 -12.69 9.85 11.72
C LEU A 335 -11.92 9.43 10.48
N LYS A 336 -11.10 8.38 10.58
CA LYS A 336 -10.45 7.74 9.44
C LYS A 336 -11.12 6.40 9.13
N GLY A 337 -11.56 6.22 7.88
CA GLY A 337 -12.16 4.96 7.43
C GLY A 337 -13.65 5.08 7.14
N VAL A 338 -14.15 6.30 6.94
CA VAL A 338 -15.55 6.54 6.53
C VAL A 338 -15.70 6.19 5.05
N MET A 339 -16.66 5.30 4.74
CA MET A 339 -16.86 4.77 3.39
C MET A 339 -18.34 4.78 2.93
N SER A 340 -19.15 5.59 3.60
CA SER A 340 -20.57 5.83 3.21
C SER A 340 -21.01 7.23 3.60
N ALA A 341 -21.97 7.77 2.85
CA ALA A 341 -22.61 9.04 3.25
C ALA A 341 -23.40 8.92 4.56
N ASP A 342 -23.89 7.73 4.90
CA ASP A 342 -24.61 7.52 6.16
C ASP A 342 -23.70 7.72 7.37
N ASP A 343 -22.49 7.16 7.33
CA ASP A 343 -21.49 7.36 8.39
C ASP A 343 -20.93 8.80 8.39
N ALA A 344 -20.81 9.42 7.23
CA ALA A 344 -20.40 10.82 7.11
C ALA A 344 -21.42 11.77 7.76
N ILE A 345 -22.72 11.51 7.59
CA ILE A 345 -23.80 12.26 8.25
C ILE A 345 -23.72 12.09 9.78
N LEU A 346 -23.52 10.87 10.25
CA LEU A 346 -23.35 10.60 11.70
C LEU A 346 -22.12 11.31 12.27
N ALA A 347 -21.01 11.36 11.52
CA ALA A 347 -19.81 12.09 11.92
C ALA A 347 -20.07 13.60 12.04
N MET A 348 -20.82 14.17 11.09
CA MET A 348 -21.24 15.56 11.10
C MET A 348 -22.19 15.87 12.26
N GLU A 349 -23.17 14.99 12.54
CA GLU A 349 -24.10 15.10 13.67
C GLU A 349 -23.39 14.98 15.02
N ALA A 350 -22.34 14.15 15.11
CA ALA A 350 -21.49 14.04 16.29
C ALA A 350 -20.57 15.26 16.49
N GLY A 351 -20.60 16.24 15.57
CA GLY A 351 -19.83 17.47 15.62
C GLY A 351 -18.33 17.25 15.53
N LEU A 352 -17.87 16.28 14.74
CA LEU A 352 -16.45 16.03 14.50
C LEU A 352 -15.85 17.11 13.59
N ASP A 353 -14.54 17.29 13.67
CA ASP A 353 -13.81 18.33 12.95
C ASP A 353 -13.54 17.94 11.49
N GLY A 354 -13.53 16.65 11.17
CA GLY A 354 -13.35 16.16 9.81
C GLY A 354 -13.53 14.66 9.67
N ILE A 355 -13.54 14.21 8.41
CA ILE A 355 -13.51 12.80 8.04
C ILE A 355 -12.41 12.54 7.01
N LEU A 356 -11.77 11.38 7.12
CA LEU A 356 -10.92 10.83 6.08
C LEU A 356 -11.63 9.65 5.43
N ILE A 357 -12.14 9.88 4.21
CA ILE A 357 -12.67 8.84 3.34
C ILE A 357 -11.52 7.92 2.98
N SER A 358 -11.60 6.67 3.44
CA SER A 358 -10.51 5.71 3.34
C SER A 358 -11.04 4.28 3.43
N ASN A 359 -10.65 3.43 2.49
CA ASN A 359 -10.82 1.98 2.61
C ASN A 359 -9.51 1.28 3.04
N HIS A 360 -8.63 2.04 3.72
CA HIS A 360 -7.32 1.55 4.16
C HIS A 360 -6.41 1.07 3.02
N GLY A 361 -6.59 1.62 1.82
CA GLY A 361 -5.88 1.17 0.62
C GLY A 361 -6.26 -0.24 0.16
N GLY A 362 -7.49 -0.68 0.43
CA GLY A 362 -8.00 -2.02 0.11
C GLY A 362 -7.47 -3.10 1.07
N ARG A 363 -7.00 -2.74 2.29
CA ARG A 363 -6.28 -3.67 3.17
C ARG A 363 -7.15 -4.38 4.21
N ASN A 364 -8.38 -3.91 4.44
CA ASN A 364 -9.28 -4.45 5.47
C ASN A 364 -10.46 -5.22 4.88
N LEU A 365 -11.29 -4.60 4.05
CA LEU A 365 -12.43 -5.23 3.38
C LEU A 365 -12.24 -5.14 1.88
N ASP A 366 -12.05 -6.28 1.21
CA ASP A 366 -12.05 -6.32 -0.24
C ASP A 366 -13.48 -6.15 -0.79
N THR A 367 -13.62 -5.70 -2.03
CA THR A 367 -14.89 -5.29 -2.64
C THR A 367 -15.60 -4.12 -1.92
N SER A 368 -14.89 -3.40 -1.04
CA SER A 368 -15.29 -2.09 -0.56
C SER A 368 -15.21 -1.06 -1.70
N PRO A 369 -16.08 -0.06 -1.76
CA PRO A 369 -16.04 0.92 -2.85
C PRO A 369 -14.71 1.69 -2.86
N PRO A 370 -14.25 2.16 -4.03
CA PRO A 370 -13.16 3.12 -4.11
C PRO A 370 -13.47 4.41 -3.36
N SER A 371 -12.48 4.99 -2.68
CA SER A 371 -12.68 6.19 -1.86
C SER A 371 -13.20 7.39 -2.66
N ILE A 372 -12.77 7.56 -3.91
CA ILE A 372 -13.27 8.64 -4.77
C ILE A 372 -14.77 8.48 -5.10
N ILE A 373 -15.29 7.25 -5.15
CA ILE A 373 -16.74 7.01 -5.37
C ILE A 373 -17.52 7.42 -4.14
N THR A 374 -17.00 7.18 -2.93
CA THR A 374 -17.61 7.67 -1.69
C THR A 374 -17.62 9.20 -1.65
N LEU A 375 -16.55 9.87 -2.12
CA LEU A 375 -16.55 11.33 -2.22
C LEU A 375 -17.67 11.85 -3.14
N LEU A 376 -17.92 11.19 -4.27
CA LEU A 376 -19.05 11.49 -5.16
C LEU A 376 -20.42 11.19 -4.49
N GLU A 377 -20.49 10.16 -3.64
CA GLU A 377 -21.70 9.85 -2.88
C GLU A 377 -22.06 10.99 -1.91
N LEU A 378 -21.06 11.64 -1.26
CA LEU A 378 -21.30 12.78 -0.39
C LEU A 378 -21.99 13.93 -1.17
N HIS A 379 -21.55 14.24 -2.39
CA HIS A 379 -22.22 15.24 -3.22
C HIS A 379 -23.69 14.93 -3.51
N LYS A 380 -24.04 13.67 -3.66
CA LYS A 380 -25.42 13.25 -3.95
C LYS A 380 -26.31 13.21 -2.72
N ARG A 381 -25.74 12.95 -1.54
CA ARG A 381 -26.53 12.57 -0.36
C ARG A 381 -26.42 13.51 0.83
N CYS A 382 -25.30 14.22 0.96
CA CYS A 382 -25.06 15.16 2.06
C CYS A 382 -24.08 16.27 1.63
N PRO A 383 -24.38 17.06 0.57
CA PRO A 383 -23.46 18.08 0.06
C PRO A 383 -23.10 19.15 1.10
N GLU A 384 -23.95 19.38 2.09
CA GLU A 384 -23.71 20.30 3.21
C GLU A 384 -22.50 19.93 4.08
N ILE A 385 -21.98 18.71 3.95
CA ILE A 385 -20.81 18.27 4.71
C ILE A 385 -19.55 19.10 4.38
N PHE A 386 -19.43 19.52 3.13
CA PHE A 386 -18.26 20.31 2.67
C PHE A 386 -18.21 21.73 3.28
N ASP A 387 -19.35 22.23 3.79
CA ASP A 387 -19.45 23.52 4.48
C ASP A 387 -19.29 23.38 6.00
N ARG A 388 -19.43 22.17 6.56
CA ARG A 388 -19.52 21.94 8.00
C ARG A 388 -18.32 21.27 8.62
N MET A 389 -17.52 20.54 7.86
CA MET A 389 -16.33 19.86 8.32
C MET A 389 -15.32 19.67 7.19
N GLU A 390 -14.06 19.43 7.55
CA GLU A 390 -13.07 19.12 6.54
C GLU A 390 -13.21 17.66 6.06
N VAL A 391 -13.15 17.48 4.74
CA VAL A 391 -13.23 16.16 4.10
C VAL A 391 -11.91 15.84 3.45
N TYR A 392 -11.32 14.72 3.86
CA TYR A 392 -10.08 14.21 3.30
C TYR A 392 -10.31 12.91 2.55
N VAL A 393 -9.41 12.60 1.61
CA VAL A 393 -9.48 11.34 0.85
C VAL A 393 -8.10 10.71 0.79
N ASP A 394 -7.99 9.44 1.08
CA ASP A 394 -6.82 8.64 0.75
C ASP A 394 -7.23 7.39 -0.06
N SER A 395 -6.31 6.49 -0.29
CA SER A 395 -6.50 5.27 -1.08
C SER A 395 -6.61 5.53 -2.60
N GLY A 396 -5.52 5.24 -3.28
CA GLY A 396 -5.46 5.32 -4.74
C GLY A 396 -4.75 6.56 -5.31
N ILE A 397 -4.39 7.53 -4.50
CA ILE A 397 -3.64 8.72 -4.94
C ILE A 397 -2.22 8.33 -5.37
N ARG A 398 -1.89 8.58 -6.63
CA ARG A 398 -0.62 8.19 -7.27
C ARG A 398 0.00 9.30 -8.10
N ARG A 399 -0.79 10.29 -8.53
CA ARG A 399 -0.39 11.38 -9.43
C ARG A 399 -0.90 12.71 -8.90
N GLY A 400 -0.24 13.81 -9.29
CA GLY A 400 -0.73 15.15 -8.99
C GLY A 400 -2.11 15.44 -9.59
N THR A 401 -2.46 14.78 -10.70
CA THR A 401 -3.80 14.82 -11.28
C THR A 401 -4.86 14.22 -10.37
N ASP A 402 -4.54 13.16 -9.59
CA ASP A 402 -5.49 12.56 -8.64
C ASP A 402 -5.76 13.52 -7.48
N ILE A 403 -4.73 14.25 -7.04
CA ILE A 403 -4.86 15.32 -6.04
C ILE A 403 -5.87 16.35 -6.53
N LEU A 404 -5.68 16.88 -7.74
CA LEU A 404 -6.57 17.91 -8.29
C LEU A 404 -8.00 17.40 -8.46
N LYS A 405 -8.21 16.15 -8.90
CA LYS A 405 -9.55 15.56 -9.02
C LYS A 405 -10.25 15.49 -7.67
N ALA A 406 -9.57 15.04 -6.63
CA ALA A 406 -10.15 14.98 -5.30
C ALA A 406 -10.51 16.38 -4.75
N VAL A 407 -9.61 17.36 -4.93
CA VAL A 407 -9.87 18.76 -4.52
C VAL A 407 -11.03 19.37 -5.31
N CYS A 408 -11.11 19.15 -6.62
CA CYS A 408 -12.26 19.59 -7.42
C CYS A 408 -13.60 18.99 -6.92
N LEU A 409 -13.55 17.82 -6.31
CA LEU A 409 -14.71 17.14 -5.71
C LEU A 409 -14.88 17.46 -4.21
N GLY A 410 -14.28 18.54 -3.73
CA GLY A 410 -14.50 19.07 -2.38
C GLY A 410 -13.59 18.52 -1.28
N ALA A 411 -12.60 17.68 -1.62
CA ALA A 411 -11.62 17.28 -0.62
C ALA A 411 -10.72 18.47 -0.23
N THR A 412 -10.57 18.74 1.06
CA THR A 412 -9.63 19.73 1.61
C THR A 412 -8.19 19.36 1.29
N ALA A 413 -7.86 18.09 1.44
CA ALA A 413 -6.56 17.54 1.11
C ALA A 413 -6.66 16.02 0.90
N VAL A 414 -5.59 15.44 0.33
CA VAL A 414 -5.48 14.00 0.11
C VAL A 414 -4.32 13.39 0.88
N GLY A 415 -4.46 12.11 1.21
CA GLY A 415 -3.42 11.34 1.88
C GLY A 415 -2.72 10.35 0.95
N MET A 416 -1.40 10.25 1.04
CA MET A 416 -0.61 9.22 0.36
C MET A 416 0.09 8.32 1.40
N GLY A 417 -0.18 7.01 1.35
CA GLY A 417 0.42 6.02 2.25
C GLY A 417 1.58 5.27 1.60
N ARG A 418 1.25 4.19 0.87
CA ARG A 418 2.26 3.26 0.30
C ARG A 418 3.32 3.93 -0.56
N SER A 419 2.94 4.89 -1.41
CA SER A 419 3.91 5.60 -2.26
C SER A 419 4.96 6.33 -1.44
N MET A 420 4.57 6.94 -0.30
CA MET A 420 5.51 7.60 0.61
C MET A 420 6.41 6.58 1.33
N LEU A 421 5.89 5.41 1.73
CA LEU A 421 6.73 4.32 2.25
C LEU A 421 7.74 3.82 1.20
N PHE A 422 7.33 3.67 -0.05
CA PHE A 422 8.25 3.27 -1.11
C PHE A 422 9.32 4.33 -1.37
N ALA A 423 8.96 5.61 -1.29
CA ALA A 423 9.92 6.72 -1.39
C ALA A 423 10.89 6.74 -0.20
N THR A 424 10.43 6.37 1.01
CA THR A 424 11.29 6.25 2.20
C THR A 424 12.43 5.24 2.01
N ASN A 425 12.35 4.36 1.02
CA ASN A 425 13.46 3.50 0.63
C ASN A 425 14.76 4.28 0.30
N TYR A 426 14.63 5.55 -0.10
CA TYR A 426 15.72 6.51 -0.29
C TYR A 426 15.88 7.48 0.90
N GLY A 427 15.33 7.13 2.07
CA GLY A 427 15.37 8.01 3.24
C GLY A 427 14.55 9.29 3.05
N GLN A 428 15.00 10.38 3.69
CA GLN A 428 14.37 11.68 3.62
C GLN A 428 14.32 12.22 2.19
N GLU A 429 15.43 12.14 1.47
CA GLU A 429 15.55 12.66 0.11
C GLU A 429 14.55 12.03 -0.85
N GLY A 430 14.29 10.72 -0.72
CA GLY A 430 13.29 10.04 -1.53
C GLY A 430 11.87 10.55 -1.29
N VAL A 431 11.51 10.82 -0.04
CA VAL A 431 10.20 11.38 0.30
C VAL A 431 10.07 12.82 -0.20
N GLU A 432 11.10 13.63 -0.03
CA GLU A 432 11.14 15.01 -0.56
C GLU A 432 10.99 15.03 -2.08
N HIS A 433 11.71 14.17 -2.77
CA HIS A 433 11.65 14.05 -4.22
C HIS A 433 10.26 13.63 -4.72
N LEU A 434 9.61 12.67 -4.05
CA LEU A 434 8.24 12.31 -4.40
C LEU A 434 7.25 13.46 -4.17
N ILE A 435 7.42 14.25 -3.09
CA ILE A 435 6.57 15.41 -2.83
C ILE A 435 6.76 16.47 -3.93
N ASP A 436 8.00 16.71 -4.38
CA ASP A 436 8.29 17.64 -5.47
C ASP A 436 7.67 17.17 -6.80
N ILE A 437 7.73 15.87 -7.12
CA ILE A 437 7.04 15.29 -8.27
C ILE A 437 5.52 15.54 -8.18
N MET A 438 4.90 15.29 -7.02
CA MET A 438 3.46 15.52 -6.84
C MET A 438 3.09 17.00 -6.99
N ARG A 439 3.96 17.92 -6.53
CA ARG A 439 3.81 19.36 -6.72
C ARG A 439 3.83 19.74 -8.19
N ASP A 440 4.86 19.32 -8.91
CA ASP A 440 5.04 19.62 -10.32
C ASP A 440 3.85 19.12 -11.16
N GLU A 441 3.42 17.88 -10.92
CA GLU A 441 2.27 17.31 -11.60
C GLU A 441 0.96 18.04 -11.26
N LEU A 442 0.75 18.45 -9.99
CA LEU A 442 -0.41 19.23 -9.57
C LEU A 442 -0.42 20.60 -10.24
N GLU A 443 0.68 21.33 -10.16
CA GLU A 443 0.82 22.65 -10.81
C GLU A 443 0.60 22.56 -12.33
N THR A 444 1.16 21.54 -12.95
CA THR A 444 0.97 21.30 -14.39
C THR A 444 -0.51 21.00 -14.72
N ALA A 445 -1.18 20.19 -13.89
CA ALA A 445 -2.60 19.92 -14.06
C ALA A 445 -3.46 21.18 -13.87
N MET A 446 -3.17 22.02 -12.87
CA MET A 446 -3.83 23.30 -12.63
C MET A 446 -3.66 24.25 -13.82
N ARG A 447 -2.44 24.41 -14.35
CA ARG A 447 -2.18 25.23 -15.54
C ARG A 447 -2.96 24.74 -16.75
N ASN A 448 -2.96 23.45 -17.00
CA ASN A 448 -3.64 22.87 -18.16
C ASN A 448 -5.18 22.84 -18.03
N THR A 449 -5.70 22.90 -16.81
CA THR A 449 -7.15 23.05 -16.57
C THR A 449 -7.59 24.52 -16.52
N GLY A 450 -6.63 25.48 -16.54
CA GLY A 450 -6.91 26.90 -16.60
C GLY A 450 -7.25 27.52 -15.26
N ILE A 451 -6.70 27.00 -14.14
CA ILE A 451 -6.86 27.55 -12.80
C ILE A 451 -5.51 27.93 -12.20
N THR A 452 -5.51 28.89 -11.27
CA THR A 452 -4.31 29.47 -10.65
C THR A 452 -4.27 29.30 -9.13
N SER A 453 -5.39 28.93 -8.52
CA SER A 453 -5.47 28.61 -7.08
C SER A 453 -6.45 27.45 -6.86
N LEU A 454 -6.35 26.79 -5.71
CA LEU A 454 -7.21 25.66 -5.34
C LEU A 454 -8.66 26.10 -5.10
N ASP A 455 -8.93 27.36 -4.76
CA ASP A 455 -10.28 27.91 -4.63
C ASP A 455 -11.08 27.88 -5.95
N GLN A 456 -10.38 27.77 -7.08
CA GLN A 456 -11.00 27.66 -8.41
C GLN A 456 -11.25 26.21 -8.81
N ALA A 457 -10.79 25.25 -8.00
CA ALA A 457 -10.98 23.82 -8.25
C ALA A 457 -12.42 23.42 -7.86
N THR A 458 -13.27 23.24 -8.87
CA THR A 458 -14.69 22.90 -8.71
C THR A 458 -15.05 21.67 -9.53
N PRO A 459 -16.16 20.98 -9.22
CA PRO A 459 -16.62 19.82 -10.01
C PRO A 459 -16.83 20.11 -11.49
N ASP A 460 -17.06 21.38 -11.88
CA ASP A 460 -17.20 21.79 -13.29
C ASP A 460 -15.95 21.52 -14.15
N LEU A 461 -14.80 21.37 -13.53
CA LEU A 461 -13.56 21.03 -14.20
C LEU A 461 -13.43 19.52 -14.51
N LEU A 462 -14.42 18.73 -14.12
CA LEU A 462 -14.39 17.29 -14.25
C LEU A 462 -15.58 16.74 -15.07
N ASN A 463 -15.35 15.58 -15.67
CA ASN A 463 -16.39 14.71 -16.19
C ASN A 463 -16.30 13.38 -15.45
N THR A 464 -17.33 13.09 -14.67
CA THR A 464 -17.45 11.88 -13.84
C THR A 464 -18.37 10.82 -14.44
N GLY A 465 -18.91 11.07 -15.64
CA GLY A 465 -19.95 10.23 -16.27
C GLY A 465 -19.61 8.75 -16.37
N ASP A 466 -18.32 8.43 -16.48
CA ASP A 466 -17.85 7.04 -16.55
C ASP A 466 -17.85 6.30 -15.20
N VAL A 467 -18.03 7.02 -14.09
CA VAL A 467 -18.09 6.44 -12.73
C VAL A 467 -19.41 6.75 -11.99
N ASP A 468 -20.25 7.64 -12.50
CA ASP A 468 -21.48 8.08 -11.83
C ASP A 468 -22.48 6.95 -11.54
N HIS A 469 -22.49 5.91 -12.38
CA HIS A 469 -23.33 4.73 -12.19
C HIS A 469 -22.92 3.86 -11.00
N LEU A 470 -21.69 4.02 -10.50
CA LEU A 470 -21.18 3.35 -9.32
C LEU A 470 -21.59 4.05 -8.01
N VAL A 471 -22.10 5.27 -8.09
CA VAL A 471 -22.37 6.12 -6.94
C VAL A 471 -23.80 5.85 -6.42
N PRO A 472 -23.96 5.37 -5.15
CA PRO A 472 -25.26 5.18 -4.56
C PRO A 472 -26.09 6.48 -4.54
N GLY A 473 -27.32 6.40 -5.03
CA GLY A 473 -28.22 7.57 -5.12
C GLY A 473 -29.22 7.71 -3.97
N SER A 474 -29.36 6.68 -3.11
CA SER A 474 -30.32 6.69 -2.01
C SER A 474 -29.85 5.83 -0.85
N ARG A 475 -30.39 6.14 0.35
CA ARG A 475 -30.23 5.35 1.58
C ARG A 475 -30.79 3.91 1.45
N SER A 476 -31.91 3.78 0.74
CA SER A 476 -32.59 2.49 0.61
C SER A 476 -32.11 1.77 -0.63
N HIS A 477 -31.50 0.63 -0.44
CA HIS A 477 -31.16 -0.28 -1.52
C HIS A 477 -32.44 -0.76 -2.23
N PRO A 478 -32.43 -0.91 -3.58
CA PRO A 478 -33.60 -1.40 -4.32
C PRO A 478 -34.16 -2.74 -3.79
N TYR A 479 -33.32 -3.56 -3.23
CA TYR A 479 -33.68 -4.86 -2.62
C TYR A 479 -33.87 -4.80 -1.10
N ALA A 480 -33.88 -3.62 -0.49
CA ALA A 480 -34.02 -3.47 0.97
C ALA A 480 -35.36 -3.98 1.53
N ARG A 481 -36.37 -4.22 0.67
CA ARG A 481 -37.64 -4.84 1.03
C ARG A 481 -37.54 -6.34 1.26
N ALA A 482 -36.42 -6.97 0.93
CA ALA A 482 -36.18 -8.36 1.27
C ALA A 482 -36.13 -8.51 2.79
N VAL A 483 -37.11 -9.20 3.35
CA VAL A 483 -37.23 -9.47 4.79
C VAL A 483 -35.92 -10.13 5.25
N ALA A 484 -35.28 -9.58 6.28
CA ALA A 484 -34.11 -10.18 6.86
C ALA A 484 -34.37 -11.67 7.19
N ARG A 485 -33.43 -12.55 6.82
CA ARG A 485 -33.51 -14.00 7.11
C ARG A 485 -33.83 -14.20 8.61
N GLY A 486 -34.99 -14.67 8.94
CA GLY A 486 -35.47 -14.86 10.32
C GLY A 486 -36.82 -14.21 10.63
N ARG A 487 -37.21 -13.11 9.99
CA ARG A 487 -38.56 -12.56 10.16
C ARG A 487 -39.63 -13.33 9.38
N GLY A 488 -39.28 -14.02 8.31
CA GLY A 488 -40.21 -14.84 7.52
C GLY A 488 -40.70 -16.12 8.21
N ARG A 489 -39.99 -16.62 9.22
CA ARG A 489 -40.42 -17.82 9.97
C ARG A 489 -41.47 -17.53 11.04
N GLN A 490 -41.64 -16.30 11.49
CA GLN A 490 -42.64 -15.92 12.49
C GLN A 490 -44.03 -15.64 11.87
N LEU A 491 -44.10 -15.35 10.58
CA LEU A 491 -45.38 -15.13 9.90
C LEU A 491 -46.09 -16.43 9.44
N ALA A 492 -45.30 -17.51 9.19
CA ALA A 492 -45.83 -18.80 8.80
C ALA A 492 -46.38 -19.64 9.98
N SER A 493 -46.13 -19.23 11.23
CA SER A 493 -46.67 -19.90 12.42
C SER A 493 -47.95 -19.25 12.99
N LYS A 494 -48.53 -18.30 12.30
CA LYS A 494 -49.76 -17.62 12.69
C LYS A 494 -50.86 -17.69 11.63
N LEU A 495 -50.74 -18.58 10.66
CA LEU A 495 -51.77 -19.09 9.77
C LEU A 495 -51.95 -20.59 10.01
#